data_dc68ad87599fe79de703b33459e38dcb
#
_entry.id   dc68ad87599fe79de703b33459e38dcb
#
_cell.length_a   1.000
_cell.length_b   1.000
_cell.length_c   1.000
_cell.angle_alpha   90.00
_cell.angle_beta   90.00
_cell.angle_gamma   90.00
#
_symmetry.space_group_name_H-M   'P 1'
#
loop_
_entity.id
_entity.type
_entity.pdbx_description
1 polymer ?
#
loop_
_entity_poly.entity_id
_entity_poly.type
_entity_poly.pdbx_seq_one_letter_code
_entity_poly.pdbx_strand_id
1 'polypeptide(L)'
;MSVRVKKRMLNRSRKGNAAIFVLLSLMGIFMILPMVYSISSALKPLNELWYFPPRFFVENPTLRNFKELFGVLGDSWVPFSRYLFNTLFVSVLGTFGHVILSSLCAYALAKHRFPGQAVIFNIIVLSLMFNTTVTLVPTFLIMCRLSLVNSYWSLILPAFAAPLGLYLMKQFMETNIPDTLIEAAHIDGANEWVVFWRMVMPLVKPAWLTLIIFSFQNLWNTGTNVLIQSEQLKTLNYALAQIVSGGIARTGTAAAATVIMMVVPIIIFLLSQSNVMETVATSGMKD
;
A
#
# COMPACT_ATOMS: atom_id res chain seq x y z
N MET A 1 -26.81 -9.64 34.09
CA MET A 1 -25.98 -8.83 35.02
C MET A 1 -24.66 -8.53 34.31
N SER A 2 -24.54 -7.36 33.61
CA SER A 2 -23.34 -7.03 32.85
C SER A 2 -22.29 -6.40 33.77
N VAL A 3 -21.20 -7.11 34.00
CA VAL A 3 -20.06 -6.58 34.76
C VAL A 3 -19.36 -5.54 33.89
N ARG A 4 -19.56 -4.26 34.16
CA ARG A 4 -18.78 -3.15 33.62
C ARG A 4 -17.35 -3.24 34.18
N VAL A 5 -16.43 -3.84 33.44
CA VAL A 5 -15.00 -3.79 33.74
C VAL A 5 -14.57 -2.32 33.63
N LYS A 6 -14.32 -1.68 34.76
CA LYS A 6 -13.71 -0.34 34.83
C LYS A 6 -12.30 -0.45 34.25
N LYS A 7 -12.08 0.06 33.01
CA LYS A 7 -10.72 0.22 32.45
C LYS A 7 -9.89 1.00 33.45
N ARG A 8 -8.90 0.35 34.08
CA ARG A 8 -7.88 1.02 34.89
C ARG A 8 -7.15 2.01 33.97
N MET A 9 -7.45 3.29 34.10
CA MET A 9 -6.66 4.34 33.47
C MET A 9 -5.26 4.27 34.07
N LEU A 10 -4.24 4.03 33.25
CA LEU A 10 -2.85 4.25 33.63
C LEU A 10 -2.74 5.62 34.28
N ASN A 11 -1.98 5.70 35.37
CA ASN A 11 -1.85 6.87 36.25
C ASN A 11 -1.14 8.04 35.52
N ARG A 12 -1.78 8.59 34.49
CA ARG A 12 -1.27 9.74 33.72
C ARG A 12 -1.92 11.02 34.23
N SER A 13 -1.07 11.98 34.55
CA SER A 13 -1.49 13.34 34.90
C SER A 13 -2.31 13.96 33.74
N ARG A 14 -3.40 14.67 34.05
CA ARG A 14 -4.20 15.42 33.04
C ARG A 14 -3.31 16.35 32.21
N LYS A 15 -2.29 16.97 32.82
CA LYS A 15 -1.29 17.82 32.13
C LYS A 15 -0.45 17.01 31.14
N GLY A 16 -0.03 15.80 31.50
CA GLY A 16 0.72 14.91 30.60
C GLY A 16 -0.10 14.47 29.39
N ASN A 17 -1.38 14.13 29.60
CA ASN A 17 -2.27 13.79 28.49
C ASN A 17 -2.53 14.98 27.56
N ALA A 18 -2.70 16.19 28.11
CA ALA A 18 -2.86 17.41 27.32
C ALA A 18 -1.59 17.72 26.51
N ALA A 19 -0.41 17.58 27.11
CA ALA A 19 0.85 17.79 26.41
C ALA A 19 1.05 16.81 25.24
N ILE A 20 0.75 15.51 25.46
CA ILE A 20 0.80 14.50 24.39
C ILE A 20 -0.22 14.81 23.29
N PHE A 21 -1.45 15.19 23.64
CA PHE A 21 -2.49 15.56 22.67
C PHE A 21 -2.05 16.75 21.82
N VAL A 22 -1.53 17.81 22.44
CA VAL A 22 -1.02 19.00 21.73
C VAL A 22 0.12 18.61 20.80
N LEU A 23 1.10 17.82 21.29
CA LEU A 23 2.22 17.36 20.47
C LEU A 23 1.74 16.56 19.24
N LEU A 24 0.87 15.58 19.46
CA LEU A 24 0.34 14.75 18.36
C LEU A 24 -0.51 15.57 17.39
N SER A 25 -1.28 16.55 17.88
CA SER A 25 -2.06 17.44 17.02
C SER A 25 -1.16 18.33 16.17
N LEU A 26 -0.10 18.89 16.73
CA LEU A 26 0.89 19.68 15.97
C LEU A 26 1.59 18.85 14.90
N MET A 27 2.01 17.64 15.25
CA MET A 27 2.60 16.71 14.27
C MET A 27 1.60 16.33 13.18
N GLY A 28 0.33 16.06 13.53
CA GLY A 28 -0.72 15.77 12.58
C GLY A 28 -1.00 16.93 11.61
N ILE A 29 -1.09 18.16 12.14
CA ILE A 29 -1.26 19.36 11.31
C ILE A 29 -0.07 19.50 10.35
N PHE A 30 1.16 19.35 10.84
CA PHE A 30 2.36 19.43 10.01
C PHE A 30 2.35 18.40 8.87
N MET A 31 1.94 17.16 9.15
CA MET A 31 1.85 16.09 8.13
C MET A 31 0.74 16.33 7.10
N ILE A 32 -0.32 17.05 7.44
CA ILE A 32 -1.42 17.37 6.51
C ILE A 32 -1.04 18.55 5.57
N LEU A 33 -0.12 19.43 5.97
CA LEU A 33 0.24 20.61 5.19
C LEU A 33 0.61 20.32 3.72
N PRO A 34 1.45 19.32 3.38
CA PRO A 34 1.76 19.02 1.98
C PRO A 34 0.53 18.61 1.16
N MET A 35 -0.42 17.88 1.79
CA MET A 35 -1.66 17.45 1.12
C MET A 35 -2.56 18.67 0.84
N VAL A 36 -2.74 19.54 1.84
CA VAL A 36 -3.52 20.78 1.68
C VAL A 36 -2.88 21.68 0.62
N TYR A 37 -1.55 21.80 0.62
CA TYR A 37 -0.82 22.56 -0.40
C TYR A 37 -1.02 21.98 -1.81
N SER A 38 -0.98 20.66 -1.97
CA SER A 38 -1.23 19.99 -3.27
C SER A 38 -2.64 20.26 -3.77
N ILE A 39 -3.65 20.15 -2.90
CA ILE A 39 -5.05 20.45 -3.21
C ILE A 39 -5.21 21.92 -3.58
N SER A 40 -4.64 22.83 -2.77
CA SER A 40 -4.66 24.26 -3.04
C SER A 40 -4.01 24.59 -4.40
N SER A 41 -2.85 24.00 -4.69
CA SER A 41 -2.12 24.21 -5.96
C SER A 41 -2.88 23.64 -7.15
N ALA A 42 -3.62 22.55 -7.00
CA ALA A 42 -4.47 22.01 -8.06
C ALA A 42 -5.65 22.92 -8.42
N LEU A 43 -6.10 23.76 -7.49
CA LEU A 43 -7.19 24.71 -7.69
C LEU A 43 -6.70 26.11 -8.09
N LYS A 44 -5.40 26.41 -8.05
CA LYS A 44 -4.86 27.72 -8.43
C LYS A 44 -4.88 27.92 -9.94
N PRO A 45 -5.29 29.10 -10.42
CA PRO A 45 -5.06 29.50 -11.81
C PRO A 45 -3.55 29.70 -12.07
N LEU A 46 -3.15 29.64 -13.34
CA LEU A 46 -1.74 29.66 -13.73
C LEU A 46 -1.00 30.93 -13.24
N ASN A 47 -1.67 32.10 -13.23
CA ASN A 47 -1.13 33.34 -12.71
C ASN A 47 -0.81 33.28 -11.20
N GLU A 48 -1.61 32.61 -10.39
CA GLU A 48 -1.34 32.45 -8.96
C GLU A 48 -0.21 31.46 -8.65
N LEU A 49 0.02 30.48 -9.52
CA LEU A 49 1.10 29.50 -9.36
C LEU A 49 2.49 30.13 -9.51
N TRP A 50 2.58 31.30 -10.20
CA TRP A 50 3.83 31.98 -10.51
C TRP A 50 4.19 33.10 -9.52
N TYR A 51 3.33 33.38 -8.52
CA TYR A 51 3.66 34.39 -7.53
C TYR A 51 4.85 33.98 -6.68
N PHE A 52 5.76 34.90 -6.49
CA PHE A 52 6.86 34.75 -5.52
C PHE A 52 6.73 35.80 -4.41
N PRO A 53 6.71 35.42 -3.12
CA PRO A 53 6.74 34.04 -2.59
C PRO A 53 5.44 33.26 -2.87
N PRO A 54 5.54 31.92 -3.03
CA PRO A 54 4.37 31.10 -3.33
C PRO A 54 3.35 31.16 -2.18
N ARG A 55 2.10 31.53 -2.51
CA ARG A 55 1.02 31.58 -1.51
C ARG A 55 0.58 30.15 -1.16
N PHE A 56 0.28 29.91 0.11
CA PHE A 56 -0.17 28.58 0.54
C PHE A 56 -1.59 28.28 0.09
N PHE A 57 -2.51 29.23 0.29
CA PHE A 57 -3.92 29.10 -0.07
C PHE A 57 -4.22 29.72 -1.43
N VAL A 58 -5.26 29.19 -2.10
CA VAL A 58 -5.80 29.73 -3.34
C VAL A 58 -6.70 30.94 -3.05
N GLU A 59 -6.61 32.01 -3.85
CA GLU A 59 -7.51 33.19 -3.78
C GLU A 59 -8.67 33.05 -4.78
N ASN A 60 -8.37 32.61 -6.01
CA ASN A 60 -9.36 32.46 -7.07
C ASN A 60 -9.45 30.98 -7.50
N PRO A 61 -10.21 30.12 -6.78
CA PRO A 61 -10.24 28.69 -7.07
C PRO A 61 -10.84 28.41 -8.45
N THR A 62 -10.15 27.57 -9.22
CA THR A 62 -10.57 27.16 -10.56
C THR A 62 -10.42 25.64 -10.75
N LEU A 63 -11.31 25.04 -11.52
CA LEU A 63 -11.20 23.65 -11.96
C LEU A 63 -10.48 23.50 -13.31
N ARG A 64 -9.89 24.57 -13.83
CA ARG A 64 -9.22 24.60 -15.12
C ARG A 64 -8.11 23.54 -15.21
N ASN A 65 -7.29 23.39 -14.16
CA ASN A 65 -6.19 22.41 -14.12
C ASN A 65 -6.70 20.97 -14.28
N PHE A 66 -7.85 20.65 -13.69
CA PHE A 66 -8.49 19.33 -13.86
C PHE A 66 -9.03 19.16 -15.30
N LYS A 67 -9.67 20.20 -15.87
CA LYS A 67 -10.15 20.15 -17.25
C LYS A 67 -8.99 19.99 -18.22
N GLU A 68 -7.90 20.72 -18.04
CA GLU A 68 -6.69 20.60 -18.84
C GLU A 68 -6.05 19.21 -18.70
N LEU A 69 -6.02 18.64 -17.48
CA LEU A 69 -5.53 17.29 -17.26
C LEU A 69 -6.32 16.26 -18.07
N PHE A 70 -7.65 16.30 -17.98
CA PHE A 70 -8.51 15.39 -18.75
C PHE A 70 -8.46 15.67 -20.25
N GLY A 71 -8.26 16.92 -20.69
CA GLY A 71 -8.03 17.27 -22.08
C GLY A 71 -6.73 16.66 -22.62
N VAL A 72 -5.60 16.89 -21.94
CA VAL A 72 -4.28 16.34 -22.34
C VAL A 72 -4.30 14.81 -22.37
N LEU A 73 -4.99 14.17 -21.43
CA LEU A 73 -5.13 12.71 -21.39
C LEU A 73 -6.18 12.19 -22.36
N GLY A 74 -7.17 13.03 -22.75
CA GLY A 74 -8.21 12.68 -23.72
C GLY A 74 -7.73 12.80 -25.16
N ASP A 75 -6.89 13.78 -25.46
CA ASP A 75 -6.28 14.00 -26.78
C ASP A 75 -5.05 13.09 -27.02
N SER A 76 -4.62 12.35 -25.99
CA SER A 76 -3.54 11.38 -26.14
C SER A 76 -4.04 10.13 -26.87
N TRP A 77 -3.13 9.47 -27.62
CA TRP A 77 -3.45 8.22 -28.36
C TRP A 77 -4.06 7.12 -27.49
N VAL A 78 -3.80 7.15 -26.16
CA VAL A 78 -4.38 6.23 -25.18
C VAL A 78 -5.28 7.02 -24.23
N PRO A 79 -6.56 6.69 -24.10
CA PRO A 79 -7.49 7.41 -23.25
C PRO A 79 -7.18 7.22 -21.75
N PHE A 80 -7.49 8.23 -20.94
CA PHE A 80 -7.31 8.22 -19.48
C PHE A 80 -7.89 6.97 -18.82
N SER A 81 -9.05 6.51 -19.26
CA SER A 81 -9.71 5.32 -18.74
C SER A 81 -8.84 4.07 -18.86
N ARG A 82 -8.00 3.97 -19.89
CA ARG A 82 -7.09 2.85 -20.08
C ARG A 82 -5.97 2.85 -19.05
N TYR A 83 -5.34 3.99 -18.79
CA TYR A 83 -4.32 4.12 -17.75
C TYR A 83 -4.88 3.79 -16.36
N LEU A 84 -6.09 4.30 -16.06
CA LEU A 84 -6.78 4.01 -14.80
C LEU A 84 -7.10 2.52 -14.67
N PHE A 85 -7.64 1.91 -15.73
CA PHE A 85 -7.91 0.47 -15.76
C PHE A 85 -6.64 -0.35 -15.53
N ASN A 86 -5.55 -0.04 -16.24
CA ASN A 86 -4.27 -0.73 -16.11
C ASN A 86 -3.77 -0.66 -14.66
N THR A 87 -3.82 0.52 -14.05
CA THR A 87 -3.38 0.71 -12.67
C THR A 87 -4.23 -0.07 -11.68
N LEU A 88 -5.56 0.00 -11.82
CA LEU A 88 -6.48 -0.75 -10.97
C LEU A 88 -6.29 -2.25 -11.15
N PHE A 89 -6.21 -2.73 -12.39
CA PHE A 89 -6.02 -4.15 -12.70
C PHE A 89 -4.74 -4.70 -12.09
N VAL A 90 -3.60 -4.03 -12.32
CA VAL A 90 -2.31 -4.43 -11.77
C VAL A 90 -2.31 -4.37 -10.24
N SER A 91 -2.84 -3.29 -9.66
CA SER A 91 -2.86 -3.10 -8.21
C SER A 91 -3.77 -4.10 -7.52
N VAL A 92 -4.97 -4.35 -8.04
CA VAL A 92 -5.92 -5.29 -7.42
C VAL A 92 -5.42 -6.72 -7.57
N LEU A 93 -5.08 -7.14 -8.79
CA LEU A 93 -4.65 -8.52 -9.04
C LEU A 93 -3.30 -8.83 -8.38
N GLY A 94 -2.36 -7.88 -8.43
CA GLY A 94 -1.07 -8.00 -7.77
C GLY A 94 -1.20 -8.09 -6.25
N THR A 95 -2.05 -7.25 -5.65
CA THR A 95 -2.30 -7.29 -4.20
C THR A 95 -2.98 -8.60 -3.78
N PHE A 96 -4.03 -9.00 -4.51
CA PHE A 96 -4.76 -10.24 -4.21
C PHE A 96 -3.84 -11.46 -4.25
N GLY A 97 -3.07 -11.63 -5.33
CA GLY A 97 -2.13 -12.74 -5.46
C GLY A 97 -1.02 -12.69 -4.41
N HIS A 98 -0.49 -11.48 -4.12
CA HIS A 98 0.52 -11.31 -3.08
C HIS A 98 -0.01 -11.74 -1.70
N VAL A 99 -1.21 -11.30 -1.31
CA VAL A 99 -1.82 -11.66 -0.02
C VAL A 99 -2.02 -13.16 0.10
N ILE A 100 -2.56 -13.81 -0.94
CA ILE A 100 -2.80 -15.26 -0.92
C ILE A 100 -1.48 -16.03 -0.82
N LEU A 101 -0.53 -15.75 -1.72
CA LEU A 101 0.73 -16.49 -1.76
C LEU A 101 1.57 -16.25 -0.51
N SER A 102 1.65 -15.01 -0.03
CA SER A 102 2.34 -14.69 1.23
C SER A 102 1.69 -15.39 2.42
N SER A 103 0.35 -15.46 2.48
CA SER A 103 -0.35 -16.13 3.58
C SER A 103 -0.13 -17.65 3.56
N LEU A 104 -0.19 -18.29 2.40
CA LEU A 104 0.07 -19.72 2.24
C LEU A 104 1.51 -20.08 2.62
N CYS A 105 2.48 -19.34 2.08
CA CYS A 105 3.89 -19.56 2.40
C CYS A 105 4.19 -19.26 3.88
N ALA A 106 3.59 -18.21 4.44
CA ALA A 106 3.74 -17.85 5.85
C ALA A 106 3.16 -18.94 6.76
N TYR A 107 2.01 -19.51 6.42
CA TYR A 107 1.40 -20.61 7.18
C TYR A 107 2.30 -21.84 7.20
N ALA A 108 2.82 -22.24 6.03
CA ALA A 108 3.77 -23.36 5.95
C ALA A 108 5.03 -23.11 6.79
N LEU A 109 5.60 -21.89 6.73
CA LEU A 109 6.80 -21.51 7.49
C LEU A 109 6.55 -21.26 8.98
N ALA A 110 5.31 -20.97 9.39
CA ALA A 110 4.99 -20.69 10.79
C ALA A 110 4.54 -21.94 11.55
N LYS A 111 3.84 -22.87 10.88
CA LYS A 111 3.10 -23.94 11.54
C LYS A 111 3.56 -25.36 11.17
N HIS A 112 4.32 -25.51 10.10
CA HIS A 112 4.87 -26.82 9.72
C HIS A 112 6.38 -26.86 9.91
N ARG A 113 6.87 -27.99 10.45
CA ARG A 113 8.30 -28.25 10.60
C ARG A 113 8.79 -29.13 9.46
N PHE A 114 9.68 -28.61 8.65
CA PHE A 114 10.30 -29.36 7.55
C PHE A 114 11.80 -29.02 7.43
N PRO A 115 12.61 -29.91 6.86
CA PRO A 115 14.03 -29.69 6.71
C PRO A 115 14.28 -28.48 5.78
N GLY A 116 15.16 -27.56 6.20
CA GLY A 116 15.46 -26.33 5.44
C GLY A 116 14.58 -25.13 5.74
N GLN A 117 13.52 -25.24 6.56
CA GLN A 117 12.60 -24.15 6.95
C GLN A 117 13.38 -22.88 7.39
N ALA A 118 14.31 -23.03 8.32
CA ALA A 118 15.11 -21.91 8.83
C ALA A 118 15.99 -21.26 7.75
N VAL A 119 16.58 -22.05 6.85
CA VAL A 119 17.40 -21.55 5.74
C VAL A 119 16.53 -20.73 4.78
N ILE A 120 15.37 -21.26 4.39
CA ILE A 120 14.42 -20.54 3.51
C ILE A 120 14.00 -19.23 4.16
N PHE A 121 13.62 -19.24 5.43
CA PHE A 121 13.22 -18.03 6.13
C PHE A 121 14.36 -17.01 6.23
N ASN A 122 15.59 -17.44 6.52
CA ASN A 122 16.74 -16.54 6.55
C ASN A 122 17.02 -15.90 5.18
N ILE A 123 16.86 -16.64 4.08
CA ILE A 123 16.99 -16.09 2.72
C ILE A 123 15.92 -15.01 2.48
N ILE A 124 14.67 -15.25 2.92
CA ILE A 124 13.60 -14.27 2.81
C ILE A 124 13.93 -13.00 3.63
N VAL A 125 14.42 -13.15 4.86
CA VAL A 125 14.84 -12.02 5.70
C VAL A 125 16.00 -11.25 5.05
N LEU A 126 17.00 -11.96 4.52
CA LEU A 126 18.11 -11.33 3.78
C LEU A 126 17.60 -10.57 2.54
N SER A 127 16.58 -11.09 1.85
CA SER A 127 16.02 -10.41 0.67
C SER A 127 15.39 -9.06 0.99
N LEU A 128 14.94 -8.82 2.23
CA LEU A 128 14.44 -7.51 2.67
C LEU A 128 15.51 -6.42 2.69
N MET A 129 16.79 -6.81 2.76
CA MET A 129 17.90 -5.85 2.76
C MET A 129 18.23 -5.32 1.35
N PHE A 130 17.72 -5.96 0.30
CA PHE A 130 17.96 -5.52 -1.07
C PHE A 130 17.00 -4.41 -1.49
N ASN A 131 17.57 -3.31 -1.96
CA ASN A 131 16.78 -2.24 -2.53
C ASN A 131 16.22 -2.64 -3.90
N THR A 132 15.01 -2.20 -4.22
CA THR A 132 14.35 -2.43 -5.52
C THR A 132 15.17 -1.94 -6.70
N THR A 133 16.00 -0.92 -6.54
CA THR A 133 16.90 -0.41 -7.59
C THR A 133 17.96 -1.45 -7.96
N VAL A 134 18.50 -2.19 -7.00
CA VAL A 134 19.50 -3.24 -7.22
C VAL A 134 18.86 -4.46 -7.89
N THR A 135 17.66 -4.80 -7.52
CA THR A 135 16.93 -5.97 -8.07
C THR A 135 16.30 -5.71 -9.43
N LEU A 136 16.27 -4.45 -9.91
CA LEU A 136 15.65 -4.08 -11.18
C LEU A 136 16.24 -4.84 -12.38
N VAL A 137 17.58 -4.86 -12.49
CA VAL A 137 18.28 -5.52 -13.61
C VAL A 137 18.07 -7.03 -13.60
N PRO A 138 18.29 -7.76 -12.49
CA PRO A 138 17.95 -9.19 -12.41
C PRO A 138 16.49 -9.48 -12.75
N THR A 139 15.54 -8.68 -12.23
CA THR A 139 14.12 -8.83 -12.53
C THR A 139 13.84 -8.67 -14.02
N PHE A 140 14.42 -7.64 -14.65
CA PHE A 140 14.29 -7.44 -16.10
C PHE A 140 14.80 -8.65 -16.91
N LEU A 141 15.98 -9.17 -16.57
CA LEU A 141 16.57 -10.34 -17.27
C LEU A 141 15.67 -11.58 -17.11
N ILE A 142 15.12 -11.81 -15.92
CA ILE A 142 14.19 -12.92 -15.68
C ILE A 142 12.92 -12.75 -16.53
N MET A 143 12.33 -11.54 -16.54
CA MET A 143 11.13 -11.26 -17.33
C MET A 143 11.38 -11.39 -18.84
N CYS A 144 12.57 -11.00 -19.33
CA CYS A 144 12.98 -11.24 -20.71
C CYS A 144 13.05 -12.74 -21.05
N ARG A 145 13.67 -13.53 -20.18
CA ARG A 145 13.78 -14.99 -20.38
C ARG A 145 12.42 -15.69 -20.37
N LEU A 146 11.48 -15.19 -19.58
CA LEU A 146 10.11 -15.69 -19.51
C LEU A 146 9.20 -15.14 -20.63
N SER A 147 9.72 -14.24 -21.50
CA SER A 147 8.94 -13.57 -22.55
C SER A 147 7.75 -12.78 -22.00
N LEU A 148 7.87 -12.27 -20.78
CA LEU A 148 6.80 -11.53 -20.09
C LEU A 148 6.98 -10.01 -20.15
N VAL A 149 8.06 -9.51 -20.75
CA VAL A 149 8.28 -8.07 -20.98
C VAL A 149 7.13 -7.53 -21.86
N ASN A 150 6.72 -6.32 -21.57
CA ASN A 150 5.60 -5.66 -22.25
C ASN A 150 4.24 -6.37 -22.06
N SER A 151 4.03 -6.90 -20.86
CA SER A 151 2.74 -7.48 -20.43
C SER A 151 2.42 -7.06 -18.98
N TYR A 152 1.15 -7.17 -18.57
CA TYR A 152 0.76 -6.94 -17.18
C TYR A 152 1.48 -7.87 -16.19
N TRP A 153 1.80 -9.09 -16.62
CA TRP A 153 2.48 -10.07 -15.78
C TRP A 153 3.87 -9.64 -15.37
N SER A 154 4.52 -8.78 -16.15
CA SER A 154 5.83 -8.22 -15.78
C SER A 154 5.79 -7.35 -14.52
N LEU A 155 4.62 -6.80 -14.18
CA LEU A 155 4.38 -6.03 -12.96
C LEU A 155 3.79 -6.89 -11.85
N ILE A 156 2.89 -7.81 -12.19
CA ILE A 156 2.11 -8.61 -11.25
C ILE A 156 2.96 -9.70 -10.61
N LEU A 157 3.74 -10.45 -11.39
CA LEU A 157 4.54 -11.56 -10.86
C LEU A 157 5.61 -11.14 -9.85
N PRO A 158 6.40 -10.08 -10.07
CA PRO A 158 7.33 -9.59 -9.04
C PRO A 158 6.63 -9.16 -7.76
N ALA A 159 5.42 -8.62 -7.85
CA ALA A 159 4.64 -8.23 -6.68
C ALA A 159 4.25 -9.44 -5.82
N PHE A 160 3.94 -10.59 -6.42
CA PHE A 160 3.64 -11.83 -5.70
C PHE A 160 4.80 -12.29 -4.81
N ALA A 161 6.02 -12.04 -5.24
CA ALA A 161 7.25 -12.45 -4.57
C ALA A 161 7.78 -11.43 -3.54
N ALA A 162 7.02 -10.37 -3.21
CA ALA A 162 7.48 -9.35 -2.28
C ALA A 162 7.71 -9.94 -0.86
N PRO A 163 8.93 -9.88 -0.32
CA PRO A 163 9.29 -10.63 0.88
C PRO A 163 8.68 -10.05 2.17
N LEU A 164 8.38 -8.74 2.19
CA LEU A 164 7.84 -8.06 3.37
C LEU A 164 6.50 -8.65 3.81
N GLY A 165 5.61 -8.95 2.86
CA GLY A 165 4.31 -9.52 3.17
C GLY A 165 4.40 -10.89 3.81
N LEU A 166 5.24 -11.75 3.26
CA LEU A 166 5.48 -13.09 3.82
C LEU A 166 6.07 -13.00 5.24
N TYR A 167 7.05 -12.12 5.43
CA TYR A 167 7.66 -11.90 6.74
C TYR A 167 6.64 -11.46 7.78
N LEU A 168 5.83 -10.43 7.48
CA LEU A 168 4.81 -9.92 8.40
C LEU A 168 3.75 -10.97 8.71
N MET A 169 3.25 -11.68 7.70
CA MET A 169 2.26 -12.74 7.89
C MET A 169 2.80 -13.88 8.74
N LYS A 170 4.04 -14.32 8.50
CA LYS A 170 4.68 -15.39 9.26
C LYS A 170 4.82 -15.01 10.73
N GLN A 171 5.35 -13.82 11.02
CA GLN A 171 5.50 -13.32 12.40
C GLN A 171 4.16 -13.21 13.13
N PHE A 172 3.13 -12.72 12.42
CA PHE A 172 1.81 -12.59 13.01
C PHE A 172 1.17 -13.96 13.30
N MET A 173 1.32 -14.93 12.40
CA MET A 173 0.81 -16.30 12.58
C MET A 173 1.52 -17.02 13.73
N GLU A 174 2.84 -16.88 13.87
CA GLU A 174 3.58 -17.48 14.99
C GLU A 174 3.14 -16.95 16.35
N THR A 175 2.89 -15.64 16.44
CA THR A 175 2.57 -14.98 17.71
C THR A 175 1.12 -15.17 18.11
N ASN A 176 0.17 -15.18 17.16
CA ASN A 176 -1.25 -15.09 17.47
C ASN A 176 -2.02 -16.40 17.31
N ILE A 177 -1.43 -17.44 16.72
CA ILE A 177 -2.09 -18.74 16.55
C ILE A 177 -1.35 -19.77 17.39
N PRO A 178 -1.94 -20.27 18.50
CA PRO A 178 -1.37 -21.37 19.27
C PRO A 178 -1.38 -22.68 18.45
N ASP A 179 -0.32 -23.46 18.55
CA ASP A 179 -0.22 -24.76 17.86
C ASP A 179 -1.28 -25.73 18.34
N THR A 180 -1.64 -25.68 19.65
CA THR A 180 -2.72 -26.47 20.24
C THR A 180 -4.07 -26.27 19.54
N LEU A 181 -4.34 -25.10 18.97
CA LEU A 181 -5.57 -24.85 18.23
C LEU A 181 -5.61 -25.63 16.92
N ILE A 182 -4.46 -25.73 16.24
CA ILE A 182 -4.32 -26.47 14.99
C ILE A 182 -4.40 -27.98 15.26
N GLU A 183 -3.74 -28.46 16.33
CA GLU A 183 -3.79 -29.84 16.76
C GLU A 183 -5.23 -30.27 17.09
N ALA A 184 -5.99 -29.45 17.83
CA ALA A 184 -7.39 -29.73 18.13
C ALA A 184 -8.24 -29.85 16.85
N ALA A 185 -8.03 -28.97 15.88
CA ALA A 185 -8.74 -29.05 14.60
C ALA A 185 -8.43 -30.34 13.82
N HIS A 186 -7.18 -30.81 13.87
CA HIS A 186 -6.81 -32.08 13.24
C HIS A 186 -7.44 -33.29 13.97
N ILE A 187 -7.56 -33.25 15.29
CA ILE A 187 -8.30 -34.26 16.06
C ILE A 187 -9.77 -34.28 15.63
N ASP A 188 -10.37 -33.14 15.38
CA ASP A 188 -11.73 -33.01 14.85
C ASP A 188 -11.87 -33.40 13.37
N GLY A 189 -10.79 -33.86 12.71
CA GLY A 189 -10.79 -34.36 11.33
C GLY A 189 -10.68 -33.26 10.27
N ALA A 190 -10.34 -32.02 10.63
CA ALA A 190 -10.13 -30.94 9.67
C ALA A 190 -8.84 -31.19 8.85
N ASN A 191 -8.93 -31.04 7.53
CA ASN A 191 -7.76 -31.05 6.65
C ASN A 191 -7.06 -29.67 6.65
N GLU A 192 -5.81 -29.60 6.18
CA GLU A 192 -4.99 -28.37 6.14
C GLU A 192 -5.68 -27.19 5.46
N TRP A 193 -6.41 -27.41 4.35
CA TRP A 193 -7.14 -26.36 3.63
C TRP A 193 -8.29 -25.77 4.47
N VAL A 194 -9.00 -26.64 5.23
CA VAL A 194 -10.06 -26.19 6.13
C VAL A 194 -9.47 -25.41 7.29
N VAL A 195 -8.38 -25.90 7.89
CA VAL A 195 -7.66 -25.19 8.97
C VAL A 195 -7.19 -23.84 8.47
N PHE A 196 -6.52 -23.77 7.32
CA PHE A 196 -6.02 -22.52 6.77
C PHE A 196 -7.14 -21.51 6.51
N TRP A 197 -8.18 -21.87 5.73
CA TRP A 197 -9.20 -20.91 5.30
C TRP A 197 -10.23 -20.57 6.37
N ARG A 198 -10.64 -21.53 7.21
CA ARG A 198 -11.70 -21.35 8.20
C ARG A 198 -11.21 -20.94 9.58
N MET A 199 -9.97 -21.23 9.92
CA MET A 199 -9.42 -20.91 11.25
C MET A 199 -8.30 -19.88 11.16
N VAL A 200 -7.23 -20.15 10.41
CA VAL A 200 -6.04 -19.30 10.36
C VAL A 200 -6.36 -17.95 9.73
N MET A 201 -6.90 -17.91 8.51
CA MET A 201 -7.15 -16.66 7.78
C MET A 201 -8.09 -15.69 8.52
N PRO A 202 -9.18 -16.11 9.18
CA PRO A 202 -9.99 -15.21 10.00
C PRO A 202 -9.26 -14.67 11.23
N LEU A 203 -8.42 -15.48 11.89
CA LEU A 203 -7.67 -15.07 13.08
C LEU A 203 -6.56 -14.07 12.75
N VAL A 204 -5.95 -14.18 11.56
CA VAL A 204 -4.90 -13.23 11.10
C VAL A 204 -5.46 -12.09 10.26
N LYS A 205 -6.77 -11.85 10.32
CA LYS A 205 -7.45 -10.79 9.57
C LYS A 205 -6.74 -9.43 9.64
N PRO A 206 -6.29 -8.94 10.80
CA PRO A 206 -5.61 -7.67 10.88
C PRO A 206 -4.30 -7.63 10.07
N ALA A 207 -3.55 -8.74 10.03
CA ALA A 207 -2.28 -8.81 9.32
C ALA A 207 -2.47 -8.76 7.79
N TRP A 208 -3.38 -9.56 7.22
CA TRP A 208 -3.59 -9.52 5.77
C TRP A 208 -4.29 -8.24 5.31
N LEU A 209 -5.10 -7.57 6.14
CA LEU A 209 -5.63 -6.23 5.82
C LEU A 209 -4.50 -5.19 5.77
N THR A 210 -3.55 -5.24 6.70
CA THR A 210 -2.36 -4.40 6.66
C THR A 210 -1.53 -4.67 5.40
N LEU A 211 -1.38 -5.95 5.05
CA LEU A 211 -0.67 -6.35 3.84
C LEU A 211 -1.35 -5.86 2.56
N ILE A 212 -2.69 -5.86 2.51
CA ILE A 212 -3.45 -5.26 1.39
C ILE A 212 -3.07 -3.79 1.22
N ILE A 213 -3.05 -3.01 2.32
CA ILE A 213 -2.71 -1.59 2.24
C ILE A 213 -1.31 -1.39 1.67
N PHE A 214 -0.30 -2.07 2.21
CA PHE A 214 1.08 -1.92 1.76
C PHE A 214 1.28 -2.38 0.32
N SER A 215 0.75 -3.54 -0.04
CA SER A 215 0.88 -4.08 -1.40
C SER A 215 0.15 -3.20 -2.43
N PHE A 216 -1.07 -2.78 -2.11
CA PHE A 216 -1.83 -1.91 -2.99
C PHE A 216 -1.14 -0.56 -3.19
N GLN A 217 -0.68 0.10 -2.11
CA GLN A 217 0.02 1.38 -2.22
C GLN A 217 1.30 1.26 -3.05
N ASN A 218 2.06 0.19 -2.88
CA ASN A 218 3.27 -0.04 -3.65
C ASN A 218 2.96 -0.18 -5.15
N LEU A 219 1.99 -1.01 -5.51
CA LEU A 219 1.58 -1.22 -6.89
C LEU A 219 0.91 0.01 -7.52
N TRP A 220 0.08 0.72 -6.75
CA TRP A 220 -0.56 1.98 -7.18
C TRP A 220 0.45 3.05 -7.55
N ASN A 221 1.55 3.14 -6.80
CA ASN A 221 2.62 4.11 -7.01
C ASN A 221 3.67 3.67 -8.04
N THR A 222 3.54 2.49 -8.64
CA THR A 222 4.47 2.01 -9.65
C THR A 222 4.36 2.86 -10.91
N GLY A 223 5.34 3.73 -11.15
CA GLY A 223 5.30 4.75 -12.20
C GLY A 223 6.26 4.54 -13.35
N THR A 224 7.51 4.22 -13.05
CA THR A 224 8.52 4.03 -14.10
C THR A 224 8.71 2.57 -14.38
N ASN A 225 8.54 2.19 -15.65
CA ASN A 225 8.61 0.80 -15.96
C ASN A 225 9.43 0.49 -17.20
N VAL A 226 10.65 0.05 -16.96
CA VAL A 226 11.50 -0.52 -17.99
C VAL A 226 10.87 -1.79 -18.58
N LEU A 227 9.95 -2.42 -17.84
CA LEU A 227 9.27 -3.66 -18.22
C LEU A 227 8.11 -3.47 -19.19
N ILE A 228 7.55 -2.26 -19.28
CA ILE A 228 6.43 -1.95 -20.18
C ILE A 228 6.84 -0.87 -21.19
N GLN A 229 6.84 -1.26 -22.46
CA GLN A 229 7.20 -0.38 -23.57
C GLN A 229 5.97 0.21 -24.25
N SER A 230 4.92 -0.59 -24.41
CA SER A 230 3.67 -0.20 -25.06
C SER A 230 2.91 0.82 -24.23
N GLU A 231 2.54 1.97 -24.83
CA GLU A 231 1.77 3.03 -24.17
C GLU A 231 0.42 2.53 -23.63
N GLN A 232 -0.21 1.60 -24.34
CA GLN A 232 -1.52 1.03 -23.97
C GLN A 232 -1.51 0.21 -22.67
N LEU A 233 -0.33 -0.24 -22.21
CA LEU A 233 -0.16 -1.05 -21.00
C LEU A 233 0.40 -0.23 -19.81
N LYS A 234 0.76 1.01 -20.03
CA LYS A 234 1.33 1.87 -18.99
C LYS A 234 0.32 2.21 -17.91
N THR A 235 0.84 2.44 -16.71
CA THR A 235 0.04 2.82 -15.54
C THR A 235 -0.26 4.32 -15.52
N LEU A 236 -1.29 4.70 -14.78
CA LEU A 236 -1.67 6.10 -14.59
C LEU A 236 -0.52 6.93 -13.99
N ASN A 237 0.19 6.37 -13.01
CA ASN A 237 1.31 7.07 -12.39
C ASN A 237 2.43 7.39 -13.40
N TYR A 238 2.68 6.50 -14.36
CA TYR A 238 3.61 6.78 -15.46
C TYR A 238 3.10 7.93 -16.35
N ALA A 239 1.83 7.90 -16.76
CA ALA A 239 1.25 8.96 -17.59
C ALA A 239 1.29 10.33 -16.88
N LEU A 240 0.99 10.35 -15.58
CA LEU A 240 1.06 11.57 -14.77
C LEU A 240 2.50 12.07 -14.60
N ALA A 241 3.47 11.17 -14.42
CA ALA A 241 4.89 11.54 -14.37
C ALA A 241 5.36 12.20 -15.66
N GLN A 242 4.86 11.79 -16.82
CA GLN A 242 5.14 12.44 -18.11
C GLN A 242 4.54 13.86 -18.19
N ILE A 243 3.35 14.06 -17.62
CA ILE A 243 2.74 15.41 -17.56
C ILE A 243 3.60 16.32 -16.68
N VAL A 244 4.06 15.83 -15.53
CA VAL A 244 4.96 16.57 -14.62
C VAL A 244 6.28 16.92 -15.30
N SER A 245 6.84 16.02 -16.10
CA SER A 245 8.08 16.27 -16.86
C SER A 245 7.94 17.33 -17.96
N GLY A 246 6.71 17.69 -18.32
CA GLY A 246 6.39 18.74 -19.30
C GLY A 246 6.72 20.17 -18.85
N GLY A 247 7.33 20.32 -17.65
CA GLY A 247 7.89 21.57 -17.17
C GLY A 247 6.88 22.49 -16.47
N ILE A 248 7.35 23.71 -16.24
CA ILE A 248 6.70 24.72 -15.40
C ILE A 248 5.29 25.09 -15.90
N ALA A 249 5.09 25.12 -17.21
CA ALA A 249 3.79 25.45 -17.81
C ALA A 249 2.67 24.46 -17.41
N ARG A 250 3.01 23.24 -16.96
CA ARG A 250 2.08 22.19 -16.54
C ARG A 250 2.00 22.01 -15.02
N THR A 251 2.54 22.93 -14.22
CA THR A 251 2.57 22.81 -12.76
C THR A 251 1.17 22.64 -12.16
N GLY A 252 0.17 23.38 -12.63
CA GLY A 252 -1.20 23.25 -12.16
C GLY A 252 -1.83 21.90 -12.53
N THR A 253 -1.62 21.45 -13.76
CA THR A 253 -2.07 20.14 -14.25
C THR A 253 -1.39 19.00 -13.48
N ALA A 254 -0.09 19.14 -13.16
CA ALA A 254 0.67 18.22 -12.33
C ALA A 254 0.12 18.14 -10.89
N ALA A 255 -0.25 19.28 -10.29
CA ALA A 255 -0.88 19.31 -8.98
C ALA A 255 -2.26 18.63 -9.00
N ALA A 256 -3.08 18.84 -10.02
CA ALA A 256 -4.35 18.14 -10.21
C ALA A 256 -4.15 16.62 -10.35
N ALA A 257 -3.13 16.20 -11.09
CA ALA A 257 -2.74 14.82 -11.23
C ALA A 257 -2.36 14.18 -9.87
N THR A 258 -1.55 14.89 -9.08
CA THR A 258 -1.15 14.44 -7.74
C THR A 258 -2.37 14.25 -6.82
N VAL A 259 -3.34 15.17 -6.87
CA VAL A 259 -4.58 15.05 -6.10
C VAL A 259 -5.37 13.79 -6.49
N ILE A 260 -5.52 13.49 -7.78
CA ILE A 260 -6.20 12.27 -8.24
C ILE A 260 -5.48 11.02 -7.72
N MET A 261 -4.13 11.01 -7.79
CA MET A 261 -3.34 9.87 -7.30
C MET A 261 -3.45 9.67 -5.79
N MET A 262 -3.67 10.74 -5.01
CA MET A 262 -3.84 10.65 -3.56
C MET A 262 -5.21 10.08 -3.15
N VAL A 263 -6.27 10.32 -3.91
CA VAL A 263 -7.65 9.99 -3.52
C VAL A 263 -7.83 8.48 -3.28
N VAL A 264 -7.34 7.63 -4.18
CA VAL A 264 -7.56 6.18 -4.10
C VAL A 264 -6.85 5.54 -2.91
N PRO A 265 -5.54 5.79 -2.65
CA PRO A 265 -4.88 5.29 -1.43
C PRO A 265 -5.52 5.78 -0.14
N ILE A 266 -5.98 7.04 -0.10
CA ILE A 266 -6.69 7.59 1.06
C ILE A 266 -8.00 6.83 1.32
N ILE A 267 -8.81 6.58 0.29
CA ILE A 267 -10.06 5.83 0.42
C ILE A 267 -9.77 4.41 0.96
N ILE A 268 -8.79 3.72 0.40
CA ILE A 268 -8.42 2.37 0.85
C ILE A 268 -7.95 2.39 2.30
N PHE A 269 -7.12 3.38 2.67
CA PHE A 269 -6.67 3.54 4.05
C PHE A 269 -7.86 3.78 5.01
N LEU A 270 -8.77 4.69 4.66
CA LEU A 270 -9.96 4.99 5.47
C LEU A 270 -10.88 3.77 5.68
N LEU A 271 -11.03 2.94 4.66
CA LEU A 271 -11.82 1.71 4.74
C LEU A 271 -11.13 0.62 5.59
N SER A 272 -9.81 0.64 5.67
CA SER A 272 -9.02 -0.40 6.35
C SER A 272 -8.52 0.00 7.74
N GLN A 273 -8.52 1.29 8.10
CA GLN A 273 -7.90 1.82 9.33
C GLN A 273 -8.47 1.24 10.63
N SER A 274 -9.77 0.93 10.69
CA SER A 274 -10.39 0.37 11.90
C SER A 274 -9.78 -0.98 12.28
N ASN A 275 -9.43 -1.81 11.30
CA ASN A 275 -8.85 -3.13 11.51
C ASN A 275 -7.33 -3.05 11.84
N VAL A 276 -6.62 -2.06 11.31
CA VAL A 276 -5.19 -1.82 11.61
C VAL A 276 -5.02 -1.37 13.06
N MET A 277 -5.90 -0.49 13.54
CA MET A 277 -5.88 -0.02 14.94
C MET A 277 -6.11 -1.15 15.95
N GLU A 278 -6.92 -2.13 15.61
CA GLU A 278 -7.16 -3.31 16.45
C GLU A 278 -5.92 -4.20 16.59
N THR A 279 -5.12 -4.30 15.53
CA THR A 279 -3.85 -5.06 15.51
C THR A 279 -2.79 -4.45 16.41
N VAL A 280 -2.63 -3.12 16.33
CA VAL A 280 -1.66 -2.40 17.16
C VAL A 280 -2.04 -2.45 18.64
N ALA A 281 -3.34 -2.36 18.94
CA ALA A 281 -3.83 -2.45 20.32
C ALA A 281 -3.62 -3.84 20.93
N THR A 282 -3.77 -4.92 20.17
CA THR A 282 -3.59 -6.29 20.66
C THR A 282 -2.11 -6.69 20.78
N SER A 283 -1.23 -6.16 19.93
CA SER A 283 0.21 -6.42 20.03
C SER A 283 0.89 -5.67 21.18
N GLY A 284 0.35 -4.53 21.60
CA GLY A 284 0.89 -3.72 22.72
C GLY A 284 0.39 -4.10 24.12
N MET A 285 -0.48 -5.12 24.27
CA MET A 285 -1.04 -5.55 25.55
C MET A 285 -0.47 -6.88 26.07
N LYS A 286 0.62 -7.37 25.52
CA LYS A 286 1.25 -8.66 25.91
C LYS A 286 2.50 -8.52 26.78
N ASP A 287 2.68 -7.34 27.43
CA ASP A 287 3.66 -7.15 28.51
C ASP A 287 2.97 -7.06 29.86
#